data_760a24cb2702fc67890bccc02a54ba6b
#
_entry.id   760a24cb2702fc67890bccc02a54ba6b
#
_cell.length_a   1.000
_cell.length_b   1.000
_cell.length_c   1.000
_cell.angle_alpha   90.00
_cell.angle_beta   90.00
_cell.angle_gamma   90.00
#
_symmetry.space_group_name_H-M   'P 1'
#
loop_
_entity.id
_entity.type
_entity.pdbx_description
1 polymer ?
#
loop_
_entity_poly.entity_id
_entity_poly.type
_entity_poly.pdbx_seq_one_letter_code
_entity_poly.pdbx_strand_id
1 'polypeptide(L)'
;MKLMSGVAIAALSLSCAAPAHAKPYTRNVAIVIYENAEPLDWTGPFEVYNDAAHFAMSNGEPAFSVYVVSKTKDKVNSQGLHVMPNYSIQDAPKPDIVLFPGGPSSKITDDPEFFAWAKKVSAEAEIAQSVCTGAFVLGKAGMLDGLEVTTFHGAIDNLQKRHPKAQVKRGRRFVDNGQVVTTAGISAGIDGSLHVVARLLGRRVADGVATYMEYAWTPEASLAMQYSYLNPSADERSRRLQNADMQSESKNYVEAEKIYRAMLAENAADADALRNLGGVLRAQDKHVPAAETFVRFAESSKGEMTGHAWYAAAIEYAKAGRKNDAIGSLEKAYAAGYSNPAIETEPALASVIADPRVKQLVAKK
;
A
#
# COMPACT_ATOMS: atom_id res chain seq x y z
N MET A 1 -59.85 -3.09 -64.39
CA MET A 1 -58.46 -3.27 -64.76
C MET A 1 -57.61 -2.50 -63.76
N LYS A 2 -57.17 -3.13 -62.64
CA LYS A 2 -56.32 -2.50 -61.62
C LYS A 2 -55.02 -3.26 -61.57
N LEU A 3 -53.92 -2.58 -61.92
CA LEU A 3 -52.55 -3.07 -61.74
C LEU A 3 -52.23 -3.08 -60.24
N MET A 4 -51.83 -4.20 -59.75
CA MET A 4 -51.17 -4.33 -58.42
C MET A 4 -49.68 -4.37 -58.63
N SER A 5 -49.00 -3.32 -58.17
CA SER A 5 -47.51 -3.26 -58.13
C SER A 5 -47.04 -4.01 -56.89
N GLY A 6 -46.33 -5.13 -57.09
CA GLY A 6 -45.67 -5.86 -56.03
C GLY A 6 -44.35 -5.15 -55.62
N VAL A 7 -44.23 -4.82 -54.34
CA VAL A 7 -42.96 -4.34 -53.75
C VAL A 7 -42.20 -5.56 -53.21
N ALA A 8 -41.05 -5.84 -53.79
CA ALA A 8 -40.15 -6.88 -53.31
C ALA A 8 -39.32 -6.31 -52.14
N ILE A 9 -39.53 -6.82 -50.97
CA ILE A 9 -38.70 -6.53 -49.79
C ILE A 9 -37.47 -7.44 -49.81
N ALA A 10 -36.33 -6.86 -50.13
CA ALA A 10 -35.02 -7.55 -50.01
C ALA A 10 -34.65 -7.63 -48.52
N ALA A 11 -34.70 -8.81 -47.96
CA ALA A 11 -34.18 -9.06 -46.60
C ALA A 11 -32.63 -9.08 -46.64
N LEU A 12 -31.99 -8.00 -46.12
CA LEU A 12 -30.57 -8.02 -45.84
C LEU A 12 -30.33 -8.89 -44.59
N SER A 13 -29.82 -10.09 -44.79
CA SER A 13 -29.29 -10.91 -43.72
C SER A 13 -27.95 -10.31 -43.26
N LEU A 14 -27.94 -9.54 -42.17
CA LEU A 14 -26.70 -9.24 -41.42
C LEU A 14 -26.17 -10.54 -40.82
N SER A 15 -25.18 -11.11 -41.49
CA SER A 15 -24.36 -12.18 -40.90
C SER A 15 -23.48 -11.55 -39.81
N CYS A 16 -23.88 -11.66 -38.53
CA CYS A 16 -23.00 -11.44 -37.43
C CYS A 16 -21.95 -12.55 -37.46
N ALA A 17 -20.79 -12.27 -38.07
CA ALA A 17 -19.61 -13.11 -37.87
C ALA A 17 -19.25 -13.03 -36.38
N ALA A 18 -19.41 -14.15 -35.66
CA ALA A 18 -18.88 -14.30 -34.32
C ALA A 18 -17.36 -14.02 -34.37
N PRO A 19 -16.81 -13.25 -33.41
CA PRO A 19 -15.37 -13.01 -33.39
C PRO A 19 -14.67 -14.38 -33.38
N ALA A 20 -13.73 -14.54 -34.31
CA ALA A 20 -12.89 -15.72 -34.34
C ALA A 20 -12.23 -15.87 -32.97
N HIS A 21 -12.58 -16.92 -32.24
CA HIS A 21 -11.93 -17.23 -30.97
C HIS A 21 -10.44 -17.38 -31.28
N ALA A 22 -9.61 -16.47 -30.77
CA ALA A 22 -8.18 -16.65 -30.78
C ALA A 22 -7.87 -18.02 -30.17
N LYS A 23 -6.90 -18.74 -30.76
CA LYS A 23 -6.48 -20.03 -30.21
C LYS A 23 -6.15 -19.84 -28.74
N PRO A 24 -6.54 -20.79 -27.87
CA PRO A 24 -6.14 -20.74 -26.48
C PRO A 24 -4.61 -20.58 -26.41
N TYR A 25 -4.18 -19.57 -25.68
CA TYR A 25 -2.79 -19.19 -25.57
C TYR A 25 -2.38 -19.22 -24.10
N THR A 26 -1.39 -20.06 -23.79
CA THR A 26 -0.81 -20.13 -22.45
C THR A 26 0.17 -18.98 -22.25
N ARG A 27 -0.12 -18.05 -21.32
CA ARG A 27 0.77 -16.94 -20.99
C ARG A 27 1.85 -17.36 -20.04
N ASN A 28 3.07 -16.98 -20.33
CA ASN A 28 4.22 -17.13 -19.44
C ASN A 28 4.21 -16.04 -18.38
N VAL A 29 4.18 -16.43 -17.10
CA VAL A 29 4.20 -15.51 -15.97
C VAL A 29 5.53 -15.66 -15.23
N ALA A 30 6.41 -14.67 -15.37
CA ALA A 30 7.69 -14.61 -14.68
C ALA A 30 7.54 -13.88 -13.34
N ILE A 31 7.73 -14.59 -12.24
CA ILE A 31 7.81 -14.03 -10.90
C ILE A 31 9.29 -13.84 -10.57
N VAL A 32 9.73 -12.58 -10.51
CA VAL A 32 11.13 -12.26 -10.24
C VAL A 32 11.43 -12.38 -8.75
N ILE A 33 12.54 -13.03 -8.40
CA ILE A 33 13.04 -13.06 -7.02
C ILE A 33 14.51 -12.64 -6.95
N TYR A 34 14.91 -12.13 -5.81
CA TYR A 34 16.27 -11.69 -5.52
C TYR A 34 16.53 -11.68 -4.02
N GLU A 35 17.79 -11.56 -3.61
CA GLU A 35 18.17 -11.56 -2.19
C GLU A 35 17.40 -10.52 -1.38
N ASN A 36 16.74 -10.98 -0.30
CA ASN A 36 15.86 -10.23 0.59
C ASN A 36 14.60 -9.66 -0.08
N ALA A 37 14.13 -10.23 -1.21
CA ALA A 37 12.79 -9.94 -1.71
C ALA A 37 11.73 -10.26 -0.64
N GLU A 38 10.70 -9.42 -0.55
CA GLU A 38 9.60 -9.61 0.41
C GLU A 38 8.78 -10.87 0.05
N PRO A 39 8.69 -11.87 0.94
CA PRO A 39 8.09 -13.17 0.59
C PRO A 39 6.67 -13.09 0.05
N LEU A 40 5.76 -12.38 0.72
CA LEU A 40 4.36 -12.36 0.30
C LEU A 40 4.15 -11.55 -0.99
N ASP A 41 5.07 -10.64 -1.33
CA ASP A 41 5.00 -9.85 -2.56
C ASP A 41 5.15 -10.70 -3.84
N TRP A 42 5.77 -11.88 -3.73
CA TRP A 42 5.94 -12.79 -4.84
C TRP A 42 5.18 -14.11 -4.67
N THR A 43 5.08 -14.66 -3.44
CA THR A 43 4.33 -15.91 -3.20
C THR A 43 2.84 -15.71 -3.36
N GLY A 44 2.27 -14.59 -2.91
CA GLY A 44 0.85 -14.31 -3.08
C GLY A 44 0.43 -14.23 -4.56
N PRO A 45 1.08 -13.41 -5.39
CA PRO A 45 0.87 -13.41 -6.82
C PRO A 45 1.15 -14.76 -7.51
N PHE A 46 2.20 -15.46 -7.09
CA PHE A 46 2.52 -16.77 -7.62
C PHE A 46 1.32 -17.72 -7.45
N GLU A 47 0.76 -17.78 -6.24
CA GLU A 47 -0.41 -18.61 -5.94
C GLU A 47 -1.61 -18.22 -6.81
N VAL A 48 -1.91 -16.90 -6.89
CA VAL A 48 -3.03 -16.40 -7.72
C VAL A 48 -2.91 -16.87 -9.17
N TYR A 49 -1.75 -16.70 -9.80
CA TYR A 49 -1.57 -17.09 -11.21
C TYR A 49 -1.53 -18.59 -11.38
N ASN A 50 -0.94 -19.33 -10.43
CA ASN A 50 -0.87 -20.78 -10.44
C ASN A 50 -2.27 -21.41 -10.32
N ASP A 51 -3.10 -20.91 -9.40
CA ASP A 51 -4.48 -21.38 -9.27
C ASP A 51 -5.33 -21.00 -10.49
N ALA A 52 -5.18 -19.78 -11.00
CA ALA A 52 -5.87 -19.34 -12.21
C ALA A 52 -5.54 -20.22 -13.43
N ALA A 53 -4.31 -20.75 -13.50
CA ALA A 53 -3.93 -21.70 -14.53
C ALA A 53 -4.78 -22.99 -14.48
N HIS A 54 -5.11 -23.46 -13.27
CA HIS A 54 -5.96 -24.64 -13.08
C HIS A 54 -7.45 -24.35 -13.32
N PHE A 55 -7.92 -23.16 -12.90
CA PHE A 55 -9.33 -22.77 -13.07
C PHE A 55 -9.70 -22.43 -14.52
N ALA A 56 -8.72 -22.08 -15.35
CA ALA A 56 -8.94 -21.66 -16.73
C ALA A 56 -8.14 -22.53 -17.72
N MET A 57 -8.50 -23.80 -17.80
CA MET A 57 -7.95 -24.69 -18.82
C MET A 57 -8.78 -24.62 -20.11
N SER A 58 -8.12 -24.59 -21.24
CA SER A 58 -8.76 -24.66 -22.55
C SER A 58 -8.07 -25.71 -23.42
N ASN A 59 -8.84 -26.71 -23.89
CA ASN A 59 -8.33 -27.86 -24.68
C ASN A 59 -7.18 -28.65 -24.00
N GLY A 60 -7.19 -28.70 -22.64
CA GLY A 60 -6.15 -29.35 -21.86
C GLY A 60 -4.92 -28.51 -21.57
N GLU A 61 -4.85 -27.28 -22.11
CA GLU A 61 -3.75 -26.34 -21.85
C GLU A 61 -4.14 -25.33 -20.78
N PRO A 62 -3.26 -25.04 -19.80
CA PRO A 62 -3.50 -24.03 -18.77
C PRO A 62 -3.43 -22.62 -19.35
N ALA A 63 -4.16 -21.68 -18.75
CA ALA A 63 -4.12 -20.28 -19.19
C ALA A 63 -2.78 -19.59 -18.86
N PHE A 64 -2.09 -20.05 -17.82
CA PHE A 64 -0.79 -19.53 -17.40
C PHE A 64 0.24 -20.65 -17.21
N SER A 65 1.49 -20.35 -17.55
CA SER A 65 2.69 -21.09 -17.16
C SER A 65 3.50 -20.22 -16.21
N VAL A 66 3.41 -20.50 -14.91
CA VAL A 66 4.00 -19.66 -13.85
C VAL A 66 5.37 -20.21 -13.47
N TYR A 67 6.36 -19.33 -13.40
CA TYR A 67 7.71 -19.72 -12.99
C TYR A 67 8.41 -18.59 -12.22
N VAL A 68 9.36 -19.01 -11.39
CA VAL A 68 10.22 -18.13 -10.63
C VAL A 68 11.53 -17.93 -11.37
N VAL A 69 11.95 -16.68 -11.52
CA VAL A 69 13.20 -16.30 -12.21
C VAL A 69 14.08 -15.41 -11.33
N SER A 70 15.38 -15.64 -11.36
CA SER A 70 16.37 -14.81 -10.70
C SER A 70 17.55 -14.54 -11.62
N LYS A 71 18.55 -13.74 -11.17
CA LYS A 71 19.76 -13.48 -11.93
C LYS A 71 20.46 -14.77 -12.34
N THR A 72 20.59 -15.71 -11.42
CA THR A 72 21.14 -17.05 -11.61
C THR A 72 20.16 -18.11 -11.11
N LYS A 73 20.47 -19.40 -11.30
CA LYS A 73 19.71 -20.50 -10.70
C LYS A 73 20.17 -20.85 -9.29
N ASP A 74 21.06 -20.09 -8.72
CA ASP A 74 21.50 -20.29 -7.35
C ASP A 74 20.36 -20.03 -6.37
N LYS A 75 20.47 -20.63 -5.19
CA LYS A 75 19.51 -20.46 -4.10
C LYS A 75 19.44 -18.99 -3.68
N VAL A 76 18.24 -18.42 -3.68
CA VAL A 76 17.95 -17.06 -3.22
C VAL A 76 17.37 -17.13 -1.80
N ASN A 77 17.83 -16.24 -0.93
CA ASN A 77 17.26 -16.04 0.40
C ASN A 77 16.27 -14.86 0.37
N SER A 78 14.99 -15.16 0.37
CA SER A 78 13.90 -14.19 0.47
C SER A 78 13.51 -14.03 1.94
N GLN A 79 14.23 -13.19 2.68
CA GLN A 79 14.00 -12.90 4.11
C GLN A 79 13.87 -14.15 5.01
N GLY A 80 14.73 -15.13 4.80
CA GLY A 80 14.73 -16.40 5.54
C GLY A 80 14.06 -17.56 4.79
N LEU A 81 13.24 -17.29 3.78
CA LEU A 81 12.71 -18.30 2.89
C LEU A 81 13.72 -18.58 1.77
N HIS A 82 14.26 -19.81 1.74
CA HIS A 82 15.24 -20.22 0.74
C HIS A 82 14.57 -20.85 -0.47
N VAL A 83 14.77 -20.27 -1.63
CA VAL A 83 14.09 -20.66 -2.89
C VAL A 83 15.09 -20.95 -3.99
N MET A 84 14.86 -22.01 -4.74
CA MET A 84 15.56 -22.31 -5.98
C MET A 84 14.74 -21.77 -7.16
N PRO A 85 15.26 -20.80 -7.94
CA PRO A 85 14.54 -20.31 -9.13
C PRO A 85 14.41 -21.44 -10.19
N ASN A 86 13.30 -21.41 -10.93
CA ASN A 86 13.12 -22.32 -12.07
C ASN A 86 14.10 -21.97 -13.20
N TYR A 87 14.33 -20.67 -13.41
CA TYR A 87 15.14 -20.13 -14.49
C TYR A 87 16.07 -19.03 -14.00
N SER A 88 17.15 -18.83 -14.73
CA SER A 88 17.96 -17.61 -14.70
C SER A 88 17.45 -16.62 -15.74
N ILE A 89 17.92 -15.37 -15.68
CA ILE A 89 17.61 -14.36 -16.70
C ILE A 89 18.15 -14.72 -18.10
N GLN A 90 19.11 -15.67 -18.21
CA GLN A 90 19.68 -16.11 -19.47
C GLN A 90 18.83 -17.17 -20.19
N ASP A 91 18.11 -17.99 -19.45
CA ASP A 91 17.38 -19.15 -20.00
C ASP A 91 15.86 -19.13 -19.71
N ALA A 92 15.35 -18.08 -19.06
CA ALA A 92 13.94 -17.91 -18.81
C ALA A 92 13.15 -17.78 -20.11
N PRO A 93 12.00 -18.47 -20.25
CA PRO A 93 11.07 -18.21 -21.34
C PRO A 93 10.71 -16.73 -21.42
N LYS A 94 10.42 -16.22 -22.61
CA LYS A 94 9.92 -14.85 -22.76
C LYS A 94 8.62 -14.69 -21.98
N PRO A 95 8.54 -13.76 -21.00
CA PRO A 95 7.31 -13.58 -20.23
C PRO A 95 6.28 -12.74 -21.00
N ASP A 96 5.02 -13.11 -20.85
CA ASP A 96 3.88 -12.28 -21.21
C ASP A 96 3.47 -11.39 -20.02
N ILE A 97 3.70 -11.87 -18.81
CA ILE A 97 3.52 -11.16 -17.56
C ILE A 97 4.82 -11.25 -16.78
N VAL A 98 5.38 -10.10 -16.37
CA VAL A 98 6.53 -10.05 -15.47
C VAL A 98 6.17 -9.32 -14.19
N LEU A 99 6.50 -9.91 -13.03
CA LEU A 99 6.21 -9.34 -11.73
C LEU A 99 7.50 -9.10 -10.93
N PHE A 100 7.64 -7.87 -10.44
CA PHE A 100 8.74 -7.45 -9.57
C PHE A 100 8.21 -7.23 -8.14
N PRO A 101 8.65 -8.06 -7.16
CA PRO A 101 8.28 -7.89 -5.76
C PRO A 101 9.05 -6.74 -5.10
N GLY A 102 8.64 -6.38 -3.88
CA GLY A 102 9.39 -5.47 -3.03
C GLY A 102 10.57 -6.12 -2.34
N GLY A 103 11.24 -5.31 -1.54
CA GLY A 103 12.52 -5.60 -0.91
C GLY A 103 13.57 -4.59 -1.36
N PRO A 104 14.88 -4.89 -1.24
CA PRO A 104 15.95 -4.00 -1.68
C PRO A 104 16.06 -4.03 -3.22
N SER A 105 15.19 -3.28 -3.90
CA SER A 105 15.14 -3.21 -5.38
C SER A 105 16.48 -2.86 -6.04
N SER A 106 17.45 -2.30 -5.28
CA SER A 106 18.83 -2.10 -5.71
C SER A 106 19.51 -3.40 -6.15
N LYS A 107 19.10 -4.54 -5.65
CA LYS A 107 19.60 -5.85 -6.10
C LYS A 107 19.34 -6.12 -7.59
N ILE A 108 18.32 -5.49 -8.15
CA ILE A 108 18.04 -5.49 -9.59
C ILE A 108 18.60 -4.22 -10.23
N THR A 109 18.25 -3.05 -9.68
CA THR A 109 18.50 -1.77 -10.35
C THR A 109 19.98 -1.38 -10.40
N ASP A 110 20.82 -1.84 -9.48
CA ASP A 110 22.25 -1.52 -9.42
C ASP A 110 23.12 -2.63 -10.02
N ASP A 111 22.52 -3.73 -10.47
CA ASP A 111 23.16 -4.78 -11.25
C ASP A 111 22.88 -4.54 -12.74
N PRO A 112 23.90 -4.17 -13.56
CA PRO A 112 23.67 -3.77 -14.94
C PRO A 112 23.03 -4.86 -15.82
N GLU A 113 23.41 -6.12 -15.63
CA GLU A 113 22.90 -7.25 -16.40
C GLU A 113 21.46 -7.56 -16.01
N PHE A 114 21.20 -7.65 -14.71
CA PHE A 114 19.85 -7.93 -14.20
C PHE A 114 18.89 -6.81 -14.57
N PHE A 115 19.33 -5.55 -14.44
CA PHE A 115 18.48 -4.40 -14.81
C PHE A 115 18.25 -4.30 -16.33
N ALA A 116 19.24 -4.60 -17.16
CA ALA A 116 19.06 -4.61 -18.61
C ALA A 116 18.00 -5.65 -19.02
N TRP A 117 18.06 -6.84 -18.44
CA TRP A 117 17.03 -7.87 -18.64
C TRP A 117 15.66 -7.40 -18.14
N ALA A 118 15.57 -6.89 -16.90
CA ALA A 118 14.32 -6.44 -16.31
C ALA A 118 13.66 -5.34 -17.16
N LYS A 119 14.44 -4.37 -17.64
CA LYS A 119 13.97 -3.30 -18.51
C LYS A 119 13.44 -3.85 -19.84
N LYS A 120 14.16 -4.78 -20.47
CA LYS A 120 13.77 -5.39 -21.73
C LYS A 120 12.45 -6.16 -21.58
N VAL A 121 12.37 -7.08 -20.63
CA VAL A 121 11.17 -7.92 -20.47
C VAL A 121 9.95 -7.11 -20.05
N SER A 122 10.13 -6.06 -19.23
CA SER A 122 9.04 -5.14 -18.87
C SER A 122 8.46 -4.40 -20.07
N ALA A 123 9.33 -3.93 -20.98
CA ALA A 123 8.88 -3.22 -22.18
C ALA A 123 8.18 -4.13 -23.19
N GLU A 124 8.56 -5.41 -23.25
CA GLU A 124 8.04 -6.38 -24.20
C GLU A 124 6.85 -7.21 -23.69
N ALA A 125 6.62 -7.23 -22.37
CA ALA A 125 5.52 -7.97 -21.75
C ALA A 125 4.14 -7.36 -22.06
N GLU A 126 3.12 -8.19 -22.12
CA GLU A 126 1.71 -7.74 -22.12
C GLU A 126 1.39 -6.96 -20.83
N ILE A 127 1.95 -7.42 -19.69
CA ILE A 127 1.79 -6.79 -18.39
C ILE A 127 3.12 -6.79 -17.63
N ALA A 128 3.57 -5.60 -17.22
CA ALA A 128 4.61 -5.40 -16.24
C ALA A 128 3.98 -5.03 -14.90
N GLN A 129 3.99 -5.97 -13.97
CA GLN A 129 3.40 -5.80 -12.65
C GLN A 129 4.48 -5.53 -11.60
N SER A 130 4.19 -4.66 -10.65
CA SER A 130 5.02 -4.47 -9.46
C SER A 130 4.21 -4.60 -8.18
N VAL A 131 4.83 -5.17 -7.16
CA VAL A 131 4.30 -5.19 -5.80
C VAL A 131 5.26 -4.40 -4.91
N CYS A 132 4.70 -3.58 -4.00
CA CYS A 132 5.50 -2.87 -3.01
C CYS A 132 6.60 -1.99 -3.66
N THR A 133 7.82 -2.07 -3.16
CA THR A 133 8.99 -1.35 -3.71
C THR A 133 9.49 -1.89 -5.05
N GLY A 134 8.89 -2.95 -5.59
CA GLY A 134 9.11 -3.37 -6.97
C GLY A 134 8.81 -2.27 -8.00
N ALA A 135 7.96 -1.31 -7.67
CA ALA A 135 7.68 -0.14 -8.49
C ALA A 135 8.93 0.70 -8.84
N PHE A 136 9.97 0.67 -8.01
CA PHE A 136 11.24 1.35 -8.31
C PHE A 136 11.99 0.73 -9.48
N VAL A 137 11.81 -0.57 -9.74
CA VAL A 137 12.37 -1.23 -10.93
C VAL A 137 11.72 -0.67 -12.18
N LEU A 138 10.39 -0.63 -12.22
CA LEU A 138 9.63 -0.06 -13.34
C LEU A 138 9.89 1.44 -13.50
N GLY A 139 10.05 2.17 -12.39
CA GLY A 139 10.39 3.58 -12.39
C GLY A 139 11.76 3.84 -13.02
N LYS A 140 12.80 3.09 -12.63
CA LYS A 140 14.15 3.19 -13.24
C LYS A 140 14.13 2.79 -14.71
N ALA A 141 13.25 1.86 -15.10
CA ALA A 141 13.06 1.48 -16.51
C ALA A 141 12.36 2.58 -17.36
N GLY A 142 11.82 3.63 -16.71
CA GLY A 142 11.10 4.73 -17.37
C GLY A 142 9.63 4.43 -17.66
N MET A 143 9.09 3.34 -17.12
CA MET A 143 7.74 2.87 -17.42
C MET A 143 6.65 3.58 -16.62
N LEU A 144 7.00 4.40 -15.62
CA LEU A 144 6.04 5.10 -14.77
C LEU A 144 5.77 6.55 -15.22
N ASP A 145 6.49 7.06 -16.20
CA ASP A 145 6.39 8.45 -16.66
C ASP A 145 4.99 8.76 -17.17
N GLY A 146 4.34 9.78 -16.58
CA GLY A 146 3.00 10.22 -16.94
C GLY A 146 1.84 9.37 -16.38
N LEU A 147 2.13 8.24 -15.72
CA LEU A 147 1.12 7.32 -15.23
C LEU A 147 0.73 7.62 -13.79
N GLU A 148 -0.52 7.32 -13.44
CA GLU A 148 -0.93 7.13 -12.05
C GLU A 148 -0.41 5.78 -11.58
N VAL A 149 0.28 5.74 -10.44
CA VAL A 149 0.90 4.53 -9.91
C VAL A 149 0.78 4.48 -8.39
N THR A 150 1.03 3.31 -7.82
CA THR A 150 1.16 3.16 -6.36
C THR A 150 2.36 2.30 -6.00
N THR A 151 2.68 2.26 -4.73
CA THR A 151 3.73 1.43 -4.15
C THR A 151 3.43 1.20 -2.67
N PHE A 152 4.32 0.51 -1.95
CA PHE A 152 4.24 0.37 -0.51
C PHE A 152 4.01 1.73 0.18
N HIS A 153 3.11 1.77 1.15
CA HIS A 153 2.67 3.03 1.78
C HIS A 153 3.83 3.86 2.34
N GLY A 154 4.84 3.22 2.94
CA GLY A 154 6.04 3.88 3.46
C GLY A 154 7.02 4.38 2.38
N ALA A 155 6.82 4.00 1.11
CA ALA A 155 7.71 4.34 0.00
C ALA A 155 7.12 5.36 -0.99
N ILE A 156 5.88 5.79 -0.80
CA ILE A 156 5.14 6.69 -1.70
C ILE A 156 5.94 7.98 -1.99
N ASP A 157 6.36 8.69 -0.95
CA ASP A 157 7.08 9.97 -1.12
C ASP A 157 8.45 9.77 -1.78
N ASN A 158 9.11 8.64 -1.49
CA ASN A 158 10.40 8.31 -2.09
C ASN A 158 10.24 7.96 -3.58
N LEU A 159 9.20 7.20 -3.95
CA LEU A 159 8.92 6.89 -5.34
C LEU A 159 8.60 8.18 -6.12
N GLN A 160 7.73 9.04 -5.57
CA GLN A 160 7.40 10.33 -6.18
C GLN A 160 8.62 11.22 -6.37
N LYS A 161 9.51 11.27 -5.36
CA LYS A 161 10.76 12.06 -5.44
C LYS A 161 11.72 11.54 -6.50
N ARG A 162 11.86 10.22 -6.62
CA ARG A 162 12.80 9.60 -7.59
C ARG A 162 12.27 9.61 -9.01
N HIS A 163 10.95 9.56 -9.16
CA HIS A 163 10.27 9.52 -10.47
C HIS A 163 9.23 10.65 -10.55
N PRO A 164 9.68 11.91 -10.69
CA PRO A 164 8.81 13.09 -10.57
C PRO A 164 7.76 13.20 -11.68
N LYS A 165 7.93 12.48 -12.79
CA LYS A 165 6.93 12.44 -13.86
C LYS A 165 5.79 11.45 -13.60
N ALA A 166 5.95 10.52 -12.66
CA ALA A 166 4.88 9.64 -12.22
C ALA A 166 3.92 10.38 -11.29
N GLN A 167 2.66 9.96 -11.23
CA GLN A 167 1.66 10.46 -10.29
C GLN A 167 1.43 9.40 -9.21
N VAL A 168 2.21 9.43 -8.13
CA VAL A 168 2.16 8.37 -7.11
C VAL A 168 0.96 8.59 -6.20
N LYS A 169 0.02 7.66 -6.22
CA LYS A 169 -1.25 7.71 -5.47
C LYS A 169 -1.13 7.00 -4.14
N ARG A 170 -1.58 7.70 -3.08
CA ARG A 170 -1.79 7.11 -1.76
C ARG A 170 -3.14 6.41 -1.70
N GLY A 171 -3.30 5.46 -0.79
CA GLY A 171 -4.57 4.82 -0.52
C GLY A 171 -5.11 3.97 -1.69
N ARG A 172 -4.25 3.48 -2.57
CA ARG A 172 -4.61 2.55 -3.64
C ARG A 172 -3.98 1.19 -3.37
N ARG A 173 -4.77 0.13 -3.45
CA ARG A 173 -4.23 -1.23 -3.39
C ARG A 173 -3.50 -1.57 -4.67
N PHE A 174 -4.07 -1.18 -5.79
CA PHE A 174 -3.41 -1.27 -7.10
C PHE A 174 -3.87 -0.13 -8.02
N VAL A 175 -3.09 0.10 -9.05
CA VAL A 175 -3.43 0.98 -10.18
C VAL A 175 -3.07 0.24 -11.46
N ASP A 176 -4.02 0.18 -12.38
CA ASP A 176 -3.89 -0.47 -13.69
C ASP A 176 -3.87 0.58 -14.81
N ASN A 177 -2.80 0.62 -15.58
CA ASN A 177 -2.63 1.46 -16.75
C ASN A 177 -2.55 0.62 -18.03
N GLY A 178 -3.16 -0.55 -18.07
CA GLY A 178 -3.06 -1.48 -19.20
C GLY A 178 -1.79 -2.33 -19.11
N GLN A 179 -0.68 -1.90 -19.70
CA GLN A 179 0.59 -2.63 -19.65
C GLN A 179 1.23 -2.59 -18.25
N VAL A 180 1.14 -1.45 -17.56
CA VAL A 180 1.75 -1.30 -16.23
C VAL A 180 0.70 -1.43 -15.14
N VAL A 181 0.87 -2.42 -14.27
CA VAL A 181 0.04 -2.62 -13.09
C VAL A 181 0.93 -2.48 -11.84
N THR A 182 0.68 -1.46 -11.03
CA THR A 182 1.41 -1.25 -9.78
C THR A 182 0.52 -1.56 -8.59
N THR A 183 1.06 -2.25 -7.58
CA THR A 183 0.31 -2.54 -6.36
C THR A 183 1.01 -1.96 -5.13
N ALA A 184 0.23 -1.70 -4.08
CA ALA A 184 0.77 -1.41 -2.77
C ALA A 184 1.59 -2.63 -2.25
N GLY A 185 1.86 -2.71 -0.96
CA GLY A 185 2.73 -3.78 -0.44
C GLY A 185 1.98 -5.00 0.06
N ILE A 186 2.74 -6.06 0.20
CA ILE A 186 2.37 -7.30 0.90
C ILE A 186 1.11 -7.94 0.27
N SER A 187 -0.01 -7.98 1.00
CA SER A 187 -1.26 -8.59 0.53
C SER A 187 -1.88 -7.90 -0.69
N ALA A 188 -1.51 -6.65 -0.99
CA ALA A 188 -2.02 -5.94 -2.16
C ALA A 188 -1.55 -6.57 -3.49
N GLY A 189 -0.45 -7.32 -3.47
CA GLY A 189 -0.01 -8.13 -4.60
C GLY A 189 -1.04 -9.16 -5.02
N ILE A 190 -1.76 -9.77 -4.07
CA ILE A 190 -2.86 -10.71 -4.32
C ILE A 190 -4.00 -10.01 -5.06
N ASP A 191 -4.43 -8.82 -4.57
CA ASP A 191 -5.53 -8.08 -5.21
C ASP A 191 -5.20 -7.66 -6.64
N GLY A 192 -4.00 -7.12 -6.85
CA GLY A 192 -3.56 -6.72 -8.19
C GLY A 192 -3.45 -7.91 -9.14
N SER A 193 -3.01 -9.08 -8.66
CA SER A 193 -2.94 -10.30 -9.48
C SER A 193 -4.33 -10.86 -9.77
N LEU A 194 -5.25 -10.90 -8.81
CA LEU A 194 -6.65 -11.24 -9.04
C LEU A 194 -7.32 -10.29 -10.03
N HIS A 195 -7.00 -8.98 -9.96
CA HIS A 195 -7.47 -8.01 -10.95
C HIS A 195 -6.94 -8.32 -12.35
N VAL A 196 -5.66 -8.66 -12.50
CA VAL A 196 -5.07 -9.07 -13.78
C VAL A 196 -5.75 -10.35 -14.30
N VAL A 197 -5.97 -11.35 -13.44
CA VAL A 197 -6.71 -12.56 -13.80
C VAL A 197 -8.14 -12.22 -14.26
N ALA A 198 -8.85 -11.34 -13.54
CA ALA A 198 -10.20 -10.92 -13.93
C ALA A 198 -10.22 -10.23 -15.30
N ARG A 199 -9.21 -9.39 -15.59
CA ARG A 199 -9.05 -8.69 -16.86
C ARG A 199 -8.78 -9.64 -18.02
N LEU A 200 -7.92 -10.64 -17.81
CA LEU A 200 -7.48 -11.56 -18.88
C LEU A 200 -8.42 -12.76 -19.08
N LEU A 201 -8.99 -13.29 -18.02
CA LEU A 201 -9.75 -14.54 -18.00
C LEU A 201 -11.22 -14.39 -17.58
N GLY A 202 -11.59 -13.17 -17.19
CA GLY A 202 -12.94 -12.86 -16.70
C GLY A 202 -13.10 -12.98 -15.20
N ARG A 203 -14.04 -12.19 -14.67
CA ARG A 203 -14.34 -12.06 -13.24
C ARG A 203 -14.59 -13.41 -12.55
N ARG A 204 -15.31 -14.32 -13.23
CA ARG A 204 -15.66 -15.63 -12.66
C ARG A 204 -14.43 -16.48 -12.32
N VAL A 205 -13.37 -16.40 -13.12
CA VAL A 205 -12.12 -17.13 -12.84
C VAL A 205 -11.44 -16.53 -11.61
N ALA A 206 -11.34 -15.20 -11.55
CA ALA A 206 -10.74 -14.52 -10.40
C ALA A 206 -11.50 -14.75 -9.08
N ASP A 207 -12.84 -14.73 -9.12
CA ASP A 207 -13.69 -15.06 -7.95
C ASP A 207 -13.50 -16.52 -7.52
N GLY A 208 -13.34 -17.45 -8.48
CA GLY A 208 -13.04 -18.87 -8.22
C GLY A 208 -11.69 -19.05 -7.53
N VAL A 209 -10.66 -18.37 -8.01
CA VAL A 209 -9.32 -18.35 -7.39
C VAL A 209 -9.37 -17.77 -5.98
N ALA A 210 -9.99 -16.60 -5.81
CA ALA A 210 -10.13 -15.97 -4.49
C ALA A 210 -10.85 -16.88 -3.49
N THR A 211 -11.92 -17.57 -3.94
CA THR A 211 -12.66 -18.52 -3.11
C THR A 211 -11.80 -19.73 -2.72
N TYR A 212 -11.04 -20.28 -3.66
CA TYR A 212 -10.14 -21.41 -3.41
C TYR A 212 -9.02 -21.05 -2.42
N MET A 213 -8.48 -19.83 -2.54
CA MET A 213 -7.49 -19.29 -1.61
C MET A 213 -8.09 -18.87 -0.26
N GLU A 214 -9.40 -19.00 -0.04
CA GLU A 214 -10.12 -18.45 1.13
C GLU A 214 -9.83 -16.95 1.34
N TYR A 215 -9.58 -16.22 0.25
CA TYR A 215 -9.21 -14.82 0.27
C TYR A 215 -10.42 -13.91 0.03
N ALA A 216 -10.70 -13.02 0.97
CA ALA A 216 -11.82 -12.06 0.87
C ALA A 216 -11.50 -10.93 -0.13
N TRP A 217 -11.64 -11.21 -1.43
CA TRP A 217 -11.39 -10.26 -2.49
C TRP A 217 -12.59 -9.35 -2.76
N THR A 218 -12.34 -8.04 -2.69
CA THR A 218 -13.33 -7.00 -2.97
C THR A 218 -12.79 -6.01 -4.00
N PRO A 219 -12.87 -6.30 -5.31
CA PRO A 219 -12.21 -5.50 -6.34
C PRO A 219 -12.69 -4.06 -6.40
N GLU A 220 -13.96 -3.79 -6.08
CA GLU A 220 -14.51 -2.44 -6.03
C GLU A 220 -13.86 -1.62 -4.90
N ALA A 221 -13.65 -2.23 -3.74
CA ALA A 221 -12.94 -1.61 -2.64
C ALA A 221 -11.46 -1.37 -2.96
N SER A 222 -10.85 -2.23 -3.78
CA SER A 222 -9.47 -2.05 -4.24
C SER A 222 -9.29 -0.81 -5.11
N LEU A 223 -10.30 -0.43 -5.85
CA LEU A 223 -10.29 0.81 -6.64
C LEU A 223 -10.57 2.04 -5.79
N ALA A 224 -11.41 1.90 -4.81
CA ALA A 224 -11.80 2.98 -3.94
C ALA A 224 -10.86 3.29 -2.79
N MET A 225 -10.05 2.51 -2.32
CA MET A 225 -9.36 2.45 -1.35
C MET A 225 -9.16 2.03 -0.48
N GLN A 226 -8.85 1.92 -0.41
CA GLN A 226 -8.50 2.07 0.71
C GLN A 226 -8.54 1.04 1.42
N TYR A 227 -8.00 0.36 1.96
CA TYR A 227 -7.83 -0.32 3.14
C TYR A 227 -9.11 -0.65 3.81
N SER A 228 -10.06 -1.01 3.07
CA SER A 228 -11.10 -1.78 3.67
C SER A 228 -10.58 -3.16 4.09
N TYR A 229 -9.30 -3.19 4.49
CA TYR A 229 -8.78 -4.14 5.38
C TYR A 229 -9.32 -4.08 6.70
N LEU A 230 -10.43 -3.58 6.81
CA LEU A 230 -11.21 -3.75 7.96
C LEU A 230 -11.41 -5.24 8.08
N ASN A 231 -10.59 -5.83 8.91
CA ASN A 231 -10.86 -7.19 9.36
C ASN A 231 -12.38 -7.34 9.44
N PRO A 232 -13.03 -8.17 8.60
CA PRO A 232 -14.51 -8.28 8.62
C PRO A 232 -15.03 -8.69 10.01
N SER A 233 -14.17 -9.33 10.83
CA SER A 233 -14.42 -9.64 12.22
C SER A 233 -14.13 -8.51 13.20
N ALA A 234 -13.55 -7.39 12.76
CA ALA A 234 -13.35 -6.26 13.66
C ALA A 234 -14.69 -5.61 14.00
N ASP A 235 -14.83 -5.25 15.26
CA ASP A 235 -15.97 -4.47 15.73
C ASP A 235 -16.00 -3.08 15.04
N GLU A 236 -17.13 -2.41 15.14
CA GLU A 236 -17.34 -1.13 14.49
C GLU A 236 -16.34 -0.06 14.96
N ARG A 237 -16.01 -0.03 16.25
CA ARG A 237 -15.00 0.89 16.79
C ARG A 237 -13.63 0.66 16.12
N SER A 238 -13.17 -0.59 16.07
CA SER A 238 -11.89 -0.95 15.44
C SER A 238 -11.85 -0.59 13.98
N ARG A 239 -12.94 -0.80 13.25
CA ARG A 239 -13.05 -0.39 11.83
C ARG A 239 -12.95 1.11 11.66
N ARG A 240 -13.62 1.90 12.50
CA ARG A 240 -13.58 3.35 12.45
C ARG A 240 -12.19 3.89 12.80
N LEU A 241 -11.54 3.31 13.81
CA LEU A 241 -10.17 3.66 14.18
C LEU A 241 -9.20 3.42 13.02
N GLN A 242 -9.23 2.22 12.44
CA GLN A 242 -8.39 1.87 11.28
C GLN A 242 -8.63 2.81 10.09
N ASN A 243 -9.90 3.16 9.80
CA ASN A 243 -10.20 4.12 8.74
C ASN A 243 -9.60 5.50 9.04
N ALA A 244 -9.72 5.98 10.27
CA ALA A 244 -9.16 7.27 10.66
C ALA A 244 -7.62 7.28 10.60
N ASP A 245 -6.97 6.20 11.07
CA ASP A 245 -5.52 6.01 11.00
C ASP A 245 -5.05 6.09 9.55
N MET A 246 -5.74 5.40 8.67
CA MET A 246 -5.47 5.39 7.27
C MET A 246 -5.62 6.76 6.58
N GLN A 247 -6.69 7.51 6.90
CA GLN A 247 -6.83 8.88 6.40
C GLN A 247 -5.64 9.74 6.87
N SER A 248 -5.19 9.53 8.12
CA SER A 248 -4.02 10.21 8.68
C SER A 248 -2.73 9.85 7.93
N GLU A 249 -2.48 8.57 7.68
CA GLU A 249 -1.32 8.09 6.90
C GLU A 249 -1.34 8.62 5.46
N SER A 250 -2.51 8.72 4.88
CA SER A 250 -2.71 9.31 3.55
C SER A 250 -2.63 10.84 3.55
N LYS A 251 -2.31 11.45 4.69
CA LYS A 251 -2.28 12.92 4.90
C LYS A 251 -3.63 13.62 4.68
N ASN A 252 -4.73 12.86 4.66
CA ASN A 252 -6.07 13.42 4.64
C ASN A 252 -6.52 13.75 6.08
N TYR A 253 -5.79 14.68 6.70
CA TYR A 253 -5.93 15.00 8.11
C TYR A 253 -7.32 15.54 8.47
N VAL A 254 -7.99 16.22 7.55
CA VAL A 254 -9.35 16.76 7.78
C VAL A 254 -10.36 15.63 7.99
N GLU A 255 -10.32 14.60 7.16
CA GLU A 255 -11.23 13.46 7.30
C GLU A 255 -10.83 12.58 8.50
N ALA A 256 -9.54 12.37 8.75
CA ALA A 256 -9.05 11.68 9.94
C ALA A 256 -9.55 12.37 11.22
N GLU A 257 -9.39 13.68 11.32
CA GLU A 257 -9.86 14.50 12.46
C GLU A 257 -11.37 14.33 12.68
N LYS A 258 -12.16 14.38 11.61
CA LYS A 258 -13.62 14.22 11.66
C LYS A 258 -14.02 12.86 12.25
N ILE A 259 -13.35 11.78 11.81
CA ILE A 259 -13.66 10.42 12.29
C ILE A 259 -13.27 10.27 13.77
N TYR A 260 -12.07 10.71 14.17
CA TYR A 260 -11.66 10.63 15.58
C TYR A 260 -12.57 11.48 16.50
N ARG A 261 -12.99 12.67 16.06
CA ARG A 261 -13.92 13.48 16.84
C ARG A 261 -15.27 12.81 16.98
N ALA A 262 -15.77 12.15 15.95
CA ALA A 262 -17.01 11.38 16.02
C ALA A 262 -16.89 10.20 17.01
N MET A 263 -15.74 9.49 17.03
CA MET A 263 -15.47 8.43 18.02
C MET A 263 -15.43 9.00 19.45
N LEU A 264 -14.80 10.16 19.64
CA LEU A 264 -14.72 10.82 20.94
C LEU A 264 -16.06 11.42 21.41
N ALA A 265 -16.99 11.69 20.51
CA ALA A 265 -18.34 12.10 20.89
C ALA A 265 -19.14 10.93 21.49
N GLU A 266 -18.85 9.70 21.10
CA GLU A 266 -19.46 8.48 21.64
C GLU A 266 -18.74 8.00 22.91
N ASN A 267 -17.41 8.08 22.92
CA ASN A 267 -16.57 7.73 24.07
C ASN A 267 -15.46 8.79 24.25
N ALA A 268 -15.70 9.75 25.11
CA ALA A 268 -14.79 10.87 25.36
C ALA A 268 -13.42 10.45 25.92
N ALA A 269 -13.30 9.24 26.46
CA ALA A 269 -12.07 8.68 27.04
C ALA A 269 -11.43 7.61 26.13
N ASP A 270 -11.82 7.51 24.87
CA ASP A 270 -11.17 6.58 23.93
C ASP A 270 -9.70 6.96 23.72
N ALA A 271 -8.82 6.20 24.36
CA ALA A 271 -7.38 6.49 24.43
C ALA A 271 -6.71 6.47 23.04
N ASP A 272 -7.09 5.53 22.17
CA ASP A 272 -6.52 5.45 20.81
C ASP A 272 -6.95 6.65 19.97
N ALA A 273 -8.25 6.99 20.03
CA ALA A 273 -8.77 8.14 19.30
C ALA A 273 -8.18 9.45 19.80
N LEU A 274 -7.97 9.62 21.13
CA LEU A 274 -7.30 10.79 21.70
C LEU A 274 -5.85 10.90 21.24
N ARG A 275 -5.08 9.82 21.36
CA ARG A 275 -3.68 9.78 20.95
C ARG A 275 -3.51 10.18 19.48
N ASN A 276 -4.29 9.52 18.60
CA ASN A 276 -4.15 9.69 17.17
C ASN A 276 -4.70 11.06 16.70
N LEU A 277 -5.79 11.54 17.31
CA LEU A 277 -6.28 12.90 17.07
C LEU A 277 -5.24 13.97 17.43
N GLY A 278 -4.56 13.81 18.57
CA GLY A 278 -3.47 14.71 18.96
C GLY A 278 -2.39 14.78 17.87
N GLY A 279 -2.00 13.63 17.32
CA GLY A 279 -1.06 13.55 16.20
C GLY A 279 -1.55 14.23 14.92
N VAL A 280 -2.82 14.01 14.56
CA VAL A 280 -3.45 14.64 13.39
C VAL A 280 -3.57 16.15 13.53
N LEU A 281 -3.93 16.66 14.71
CA LEU A 281 -3.99 18.09 14.98
C LEU A 281 -2.60 18.74 14.92
N ARG A 282 -1.58 18.06 15.47
CA ARG A 282 -0.17 18.47 15.34
C ARG A 282 0.26 18.59 13.87
N ALA A 283 -0.09 17.60 13.05
CA ALA A 283 0.26 17.59 11.63
C ALA A 283 -0.45 18.70 10.81
N GLN A 284 -1.49 19.31 11.39
CA GLN A 284 -2.21 20.45 10.83
C GLN A 284 -1.78 21.80 11.47
N ASP A 285 -0.69 21.82 12.26
CA ASP A 285 -0.22 23.00 13.03
C ASP A 285 -1.27 23.59 13.99
N LYS A 286 -2.27 22.78 14.38
CA LYS A 286 -3.29 23.15 15.36
C LYS A 286 -2.77 22.90 16.78
N HIS A 287 -1.74 23.66 17.19
CA HIS A 287 -0.95 23.37 18.39
C HIS A 287 -1.78 23.36 19.69
N VAL A 288 -2.64 24.35 19.94
CA VAL A 288 -3.46 24.38 21.17
C VAL A 288 -4.43 23.20 21.24
N PRO A 289 -5.26 22.93 20.19
CA PRO A 289 -6.12 21.75 20.17
C PRO A 289 -5.35 20.43 20.30
N ALA A 290 -4.15 20.33 19.71
CA ALA A 290 -3.30 19.14 19.84
C ALA A 290 -2.85 18.95 21.31
N ALA A 291 -2.36 20.00 21.95
CA ALA A 291 -1.94 19.97 23.34
C ALA A 291 -3.08 19.55 24.28
N GLU A 292 -4.26 20.18 24.14
CA GLU A 292 -5.45 19.84 24.94
C GLU A 292 -5.89 18.39 24.73
N THR A 293 -5.77 17.87 23.50
CA THR A 293 -6.08 16.46 23.20
C THR A 293 -5.06 15.51 23.85
N PHE A 294 -3.77 15.84 23.84
CA PHE A 294 -2.76 15.06 24.54
C PHE A 294 -2.90 15.12 26.06
N VAL A 295 -3.36 16.25 26.63
CA VAL A 295 -3.71 16.33 28.04
C VAL A 295 -4.82 15.33 28.38
N ARG A 296 -5.92 15.33 27.63
CA ARG A 296 -7.00 14.38 27.81
C ARG A 296 -6.53 12.92 27.66
N PHE A 297 -5.65 12.64 26.71
CA PHE A 297 -5.04 11.35 26.54
C PHE A 297 -4.23 10.95 27.78
N ALA A 298 -3.40 11.86 28.31
CA ALA A 298 -2.61 11.62 29.51
C ALA A 298 -3.49 11.34 30.74
N GLU A 299 -4.60 12.04 30.90
CA GLU A 299 -5.55 11.87 31.99
C GLU A 299 -6.32 10.55 31.90
N SER A 300 -6.55 10.02 30.69
CA SER A 300 -7.21 8.74 30.45
C SER A 300 -6.27 7.54 30.42
N SER A 301 -4.95 7.79 30.36
CA SER A 301 -3.92 6.74 30.21
C SER A 301 -3.32 6.31 31.54
N LYS A 302 -2.65 5.15 31.55
CA LYS A 302 -1.87 4.62 32.70
C LYS A 302 -0.49 4.16 32.24
N GLY A 303 0.46 4.15 33.17
CA GLY A 303 1.83 3.69 32.91
C GLY A 303 2.65 4.67 32.08
N GLU A 304 3.63 4.14 31.33
CA GLU A 304 4.61 4.93 30.58
C GLU A 304 3.99 5.91 29.59
N MET A 305 2.87 5.52 28.96
CA MET A 305 2.17 6.36 27.97
C MET A 305 1.68 7.67 28.56
N THR A 306 1.36 7.72 29.86
CA THR A 306 0.94 8.95 30.55
C THR A 306 2.03 10.03 30.49
N GLY A 307 3.27 9.65 30.80
CA GLY A 307 4.40 10.59 30.77
C GLY A 307 4.69 11.09 29.35
N HIS A 308 4.65 10.23 28.36
CA HIS A 308 4.82 10.58 26.95
C HIS A 308 3.72 11.54 26.45
N ALA A 309 2.47 11.32 26.88
CA ALA A 309 1.35 12.18 26.50
C ALA A 309 1.49 13.60 27.09
N TRP A 310 1.88 13.72 28.39
CA TRP A 310 2.18 15.01 29.00
C TRP A 310 3.34 15.73 28.31
N TYR A 311 4.38 14.99 27.94
CA TYR A 311 5.51 15.56 27.19
C TYR A 311 5.08 16.06 25.81
N ALA A 312 4.24 15.29 25.10
CA ALA A 312 3.68 15.72 23.82
C ALA A 312 2.83 17.00 23.96
N ALA A 313 2.02 17.10 25.01
CA ALA A 313 1.26 18.30 25.31
C ALA A 313 2.16 19.51 25.57
N ALA A 314 3.26 19.31 26.32
CA ALA A 314 4.22 20.36 26.62
C ALA A 314 4.85 20.94 25.34
N ILE A 315 5.24 20.10 24.40
CA ILE A 315 5.78 20.51 23.10
C ILE A 315 4.77 21.39 22.35
N GLU A 316 3.52 20.95 22.28
CA GLU A 316 2.51 21.68 21.51
C GLU A 316 2.10 22.99 22.19
N TYR A 317 2.02 23.04 23.53
CA TYR A 317 1.84 24.31 24.25
C TYR A 317 3.01 25.28 24.06
N ALA A 318 4.24 24.77 24.04
CA ALA A 318 5.42 25.59 23.80
C ALA A 318 5.41 26.19 22.39
N LYS A 319 5.09 25.42 21.38
CA LYS A 319 4.92 25.89 19.99
C LYS A 319 3.81 26.94 19.86
N ALA A 320 2.75 26.81 20.67
CA ALA A 320 1.67 27.76 20.73
C ALA A 320 2.01 29.03 21.56
N GLY A 321 3.21 29.12 22.12
CA GLY A 321 3.61 30.25 23.01
C GLY A 321 3.01 30.19 24.42
N ARG A 322 2.30 29.11 24.77
CA ARG A 322 1.64 28.90 26.07
C ARG A 322 2.63 28.39 27.11
N LYS A 323 3.58 29.23 27.49
CA LYS A 323 4.75 28.86 28.29
C LYS A 323 4.39 28.17 29.64
N ASN A 324 3.43 28.72 30.39
CA ASN A 324 3.06 28.18 31.70
C ASN A 324 2.41 26.79 31.58
N ASP A 325 1.58 26.58 30.56
CA ASP A 325 0.94 25.29 30.31
C ASP A 325 1.96 24.22 29.85
N ALA A 326 2.95 24.67 29.07
CA ALA A 326 4.06 23.80 28.66
C ALA A 326 4.87 23.32 29.88
N ILE A 327 5.21 24.24 30.80
CA ILE A 327 5.94 23.94 32.04
C ILE A 327 5.11 23.00 32.93
N GLY A 328 3.83 23.31 33.16
CA GLY A 328 2.96 22.46 33.97
C GLY A 328 2.79 21.03 33.37
N SER A 329 2.78 20.92 32.04
CA SER A 329 2.75 19.63 31.37
C SER A 329 4.08 18.87 31.55
N LEU A 330 5.23 19.56 31.51
CA LEU A 330 6.53 18.94 31.81
C LEU A 330 6.60 18.44 33.25
N GLU A 331 6.14 19.19 34.22
CA GLU A 331 6.08 18.79 35.62
C GLU A 331 5.28 17.50 35.77
N LYS A 332 4.12 17.39 35.12
CA LYS A 332 3.29 16.20 35.14
C LYS A 332 3.95 15.00 34.40
N ALA A 333 4.67 15.27 33.29
CA ALA A 333 5.41 14.24 32.57
C ALA A 333 6.47 13.59 33.46
N TYR A 334 7.27 14.41 34.16
CA TYR A 334 8.28 13.93 35.10
C TYR A 334 7.66 13.20 36.32
N ALA A 335 6.57 13.74 36.85
CA ALA A 335 5.83 13.08 37.94
C ALA A 335 5.27 11.71 37.52
N ALA A 336 4.97 11.51 36.25
CA ALA A 336 4.55 10.24 35.66
C ALA A 336 5.72 9.31 35.26
N GLY A 337 6.96 9.65 35.65
CA GLY A 337 8.15 8.86 35.38
C GLY A 337 8.79 9.05 34.00
N TYR A 338 8.36 10.04 33.23
CA TYR A 338 8.99 10.37 31.96
C TYR A 338 10.39 10.96 32.18
N SER A 339 11.40 10.31 31.62
CA SER A 339 12.76 10.80 31.62
C SER A 339 13.39 10.63 30.24
N ASN A 340 13.54 11.74 29.50
CA ASN A 340 14.19 11.71 28.19
C ASN A 340 15.33 12.75 28.18
N PRO A 341 16.58 12.33 27.96
CA PRO A 341 17.72 13.26 27.84
C PRO A 341 17.56 14.27 26.71
N ALA A 342 16.80 13.93 25.67
CA ALA A 342 16.57 14.82 24.52
C ALA A 342 15.71 16.08 24.88
N ILE A 343 15.17 16.16 26.08
CA ILE A 343 14.35 17.34 26.49
C ILE A 343 15.16 18.64 26.45
N GLU A 344 16.45 18.57 26.72
CA GLU A 344 17.35 19.73 26.71
C GLU A 344 17.67 20.21 25.29
N THR A 345 17.53 19.35 24.32
CA THR A 345 17.85 19.61 22.91
C THR A 345 16.60 19.73 22.03
N GLU A 346 15.39 19.60 22.63
CA GLU A 346 14.12 19.75 21.90
C GLU A 346 13.88 21.22 21.51
N PRO A 347 13.97 21.58 20.23
CA PRO A 347 13.88 22.98 19.80
C PRO A 347 12.59 23.66 20.22
N ALA A 348 11.48 22.93 20.24
CA ALA A 348 10.18 23.47 20.62
C ALA A 348 10.14 23.91 22.10
N LEU A 349 10.97 23.32 22.95
CA LEU A 349 11.03 23.59 24.37
C LEU A 349 12.07 24.70 24.74
N ALA A 350 12.83 25.23 23.78
CA ALA A 350 13.87 26.22 24.01
C ALA A 350 13.39 27.44 24.84
N SER A 351 12.12 27.83 24.65
CA SER A 351 11.52 28.96 25.37
C SER A 351 11.21 28.66 26.85
N VAL A 352 11.14 27.39 27.25
CA VAL A 352 10.75 26.95 28.61
C VAL A 352 11.91 26.33 29.39
N ILE A 353 12.91 25.77 28.71
CA ILE A 353 14.06 25.08 29.33
C ILE A 353 14.85 26.01 30.29
N ALA A 354 14.88 27.30 30.02
CA ALA A 354 15.57 28.29 30.87
C ALA A 354 14.84 28.57 32.20
N ASP A 355 13.56 28.16 32.33
CA ASP A 355 12.78 28.35 33.54
C ASP A 355 13.36 27.56 34.71
N PRO A 356 13.53 28.15 35.91
CA PRO A 356 14.08 27.45 37.09
C PRO A 356 13.35 26.16 37.44
N ARG A 357 12.03 26.09 37.23
CA ARG A 357 11.22 24.89 37.50
C ARG A 357 11.64 23.73 36.59
N VAL A 358 11.82 24.00 35.29
CA VAL A 358 12.25 23.01 34.33
C VAL A 358 13.68 22.55 34.60
N LYS A 359 14.59 23.49 34.92
CA LYS A 359 15.97 23.16 35.30
C LYS A 359 16.02 22.20 36.51
N GLN A 360 15.16 22.44 37.51
CA GLN A 360 15.10 21.58 38.69
C GLN A 360 14.56 20.17 38.35
N LEU A 361 13.64 20.02 37.38
CA LEU A 361 13.14 18.75 36.92
C LEU A 361 14.24 17.92 36.21
N VAL A 362 14.99 18.58 35.33
CA VAL A 362 16.07 17.95 34.58
C VAL A 362 17.26 17.57 35.50
N ALA A 363 17.57 18.38 36.50
CA ALA A 363 18.68 18.10 37.43
C ALA A 363 18.39 17.00 38.46
N LYS A 364 17.16 16.56 38.64
CA LYS A 364 16.76 15.48 39.55
C LYS A 364 16.95 14.06 39.01
N LYS A 365 17.74 13.90 37.96
CA LYS A 365 18.10 12.58 37.38
C LYS A 365 19.10 11.83 38.21
#